data_57c552a63af27229ffc4454da3026c5a
#
_entry.id   57c552a63af27229ffc4454da3026c5a
#
_cell.length_a   1.000
_cell.length_b   1.000
_cell.length_c   1.000
_cell.angle_alpha   90.00
_cell.angle_beta   90.00
_cell.angle_gamma   90.00
#
_symmetry.space_group_name_H-M   'P 1'
#
loop_
_entity.id
_entity.type
_entity.pdbx_description
1 polymer ?
#
loop_
_entity_poly.entity_id
_entity_poly.type
_entity_poly.pdbx_seq_one_letter_code
_entity_poly.pdbx_strand_id
1 'polypeptide(L)'
;MKRIFTLLFAVLTVTTIMAQMHGPMKFVGASKMSVSTMNIDNPSDTILFAMNGMESGNITLPAMKGMQTIPSFTISGAKFTLGENHVVTFADQTFSTKVKVDGDEKNITGTSLSGTYNMADNSLSLTVMFQYGKMPMSMTYSVKGYYVKAVSNPITVTVGGQFTYNNDNVTYELRRYKDGETDKLDVTVPSYTLANTIMGDLTLGSYTVKGLVYDEAQGGYYRDYKNDGLKFHFTAVQGGKTTMDKDYDFATDKDNNILVKYEGNDVSSIVNTFQVGTMPFGIVSVFSGATTSINDITTTPHQHINATPAAQYNLAGQRVDNNYKGIVIVNGKKYLRK
;
A
#
# COMPACT_ATOMS: atom_id res chain seq x y z
N MET A 1 14.03 25.98 -28.39
CA MET A 1 12.67 25.92 -27.85
C MET A 1 12.24 24.50 -27.44
N LYS A 2 12.44 23.45 -28.24
CA LYS A 2 12.05 22.05 -27.87
C LYS A 2 12.69 21.53 -26.57
N ARG A 3 13.96 21.84 -26.29
CA ARG A 3 14.66 21.38 -25.07
C ARG A 3 14.16 22.01 -23.79
N ILE A 4 13.66 23.26 -23.83
CA ILE A 4 13.11 23.97 -22.68
C ILE A 4 11.73 23.37 -22.30
N PHE A 5 10.92 22.99 -23.30
CA PHE A 5 9.63 22.36 -23.05
C PHE A 5 9.77 20.97 -22.42
N THR A 6 10.79 20.19 -22.85
CA THR A 6 11.03 18.84 -22.27
C THR A 6 11.48 18.94 -20.81
N LEU A 7 12.31 19.93 -20.48
CA LEU A 7 12.74 20.16 -19.09
C LEU A 7 11.57 20.64 -18.20
N LEU A 8 10.71 21.50 -18.73
CA LEU A 8 9.52 22.00 -18.00
C LEU A 8 8.51 20.88 -17.75
N PHE A 9 8.32 19.96 -18.72
CA PHE A 9 7.43 18.82 -18.56
C PHE A 9 7.98 17.79 -17.56
N ALA A 10 9.30 17.55 -17.56
CA ALA A 10 9.95 16.67 -16.58
C ALA A 10 9.86 17.24 -15.15
N VAL A 11 10.02 18.55 -14.98
CA VAL A 11 9.86 19.21 -13.68
C VAL A 11 8.40 19.17 -13.21
N LEU A 12 7.41 19.32 -14.10
CA LEU A 12 5.99 19.26 -13.74
C LEU A 12 5.56 17.84 -13.31
N THR A 13 6.07 16.79 -13.96
CA THR A 13 5.75 15.42 -13.59
C THR A 13 6.39 15.01 -12.26
N VAL A 14 7.61 15.48 -11.99
CA VAL A 14 8.29 15.25 -10.69
C VAL A 14 7.58 15.98 -9.55
N THR A 15 7.11 17.21 -9.77
CA THR A 15 6.37 17.97 -8.73
C THR A 15 5.01 17.35 -8.41
N THR A 16 4.32 16.75 -9.38
CA THR A 16 3.06 16.03 -9.11
C THR A 16 3.27 14.72 -8.38
N ILE A 17 4.34 13.99 -8.66
CA ILE A 17 4.71 12.77 -7.91
C ILE A 17 5.10 13.14 -6.47
N MET A 18 5.87 14.21 -6.27
CA MET A 18 6.25 14.69 -4.94
C MET A 18 5.07 15.22 -4.11
N ALA A 19 4.07 15.85 -4.74
CA ALA A 19 2.88 16.35 -4.05
C ALA A 19 1.98 15.23 -3.50
N GLN A 20 2.08 14.01 -4.02
CA GLN A 20 1.33 12.85 -3.54
C GLN A 20 2.04 12.07 -2.42
N MET A 21 3.32 12.36 -2.13
CA MET A 21 4.11 11.66 -1.11
C MET A 21 3.97 12.32 0.27
N HIS A 22 2.85 12.09 0.94
CA HIS A 22 2.60 12.55 2.32
C HIS A 22 3.13 11.54 3.36
N GLY A 23 4.36 11.09 3.24
CA GLY A 23 4.98 10.19 4.21
C GLY A 23 6.12 9.35 3.63
N PRO A 24 6.78 8.53 4.45
CA PRO A 24 7.83 7.65 3.96
C PRO A 24 7.25 6.56 3.08
N MET A 25 7.89 6.35 1.93
CA MET A 25 7.62 5.20 1.06
C MET A 25 8.09 3.93 1.75
N LYS A 26 7.24 2.90 1.76
CA LYS A 26 7.55 1.58 2.30
C LYS A 26 7.96 0.64 1.17
N PHE A 27 9.14 0.02 1.31
CA PHE A 27 9.62 -1.02 0.39
C PHE A 27 9.77 -2.31 1.15
N VAL A 28 9.34 -3.42 0.57
CA VAL A 28 9.44 -4.75 1.17
C VAL A 28 10.14 -5.70 0.21
N GLY A 29 11.14 -6.42 0.70
CA GLY A 29 11.86 -7.39 -0.12
C GLY A 29 12.93 -8.17 0.62
N ALA A 30 13.61 -9.05 -0.12
CA ALA A 30 14.66 -9.89 0.42
C ALA A 30 15.92 -9.07 0.72
N SER A 31 16.55 -9.36 1.84
CA SER A 31 17.81 -8.74 2.25
C SER A 31 18.85 -9.77 2.64
N LYS A 32 20.11 -9.33 2.63
CA LYS A 32 21.24 -10.08 3.09
C LYS A 32 22.12 -9.20 3.97
N MET A 33 22.47 -9.67 5.15
CA MET A 33 23.49 -9.09 5.99
C MET A 33 24.73 -9.97 6.01
N SER A 34 25.88 -9.40 5.75
CA SER A 34 27.18 -10.10 5.78
C SER A 34 28.10 -9.45 6.81
N VAL A 35 28.71 -10.28 7.66
CA VAL A 35 29.71 -9.87 8.65
C VAL A 35 30.85 -10.87 8.60
N SER A 36 32.03 -10.47 8.12
CA SER A 36 33.14 -11.38 7.85
C SER A 36 32.71 -12.55 6.95
N THR A 37 32.72 -13.78 7.44
CA THR A 37 32.30 -14.99 6.72
C THR A 37 30.84 -15.37 6.96
N MET A 38 30.15 -14.70 7.88
CA MET A 38 28.76 -14.98 8.20
C MET A 38 27.83 -14.25 7.25
N ASN A 39 26.86 -14.96 6.69
CA ASN A 39 25.77 -14.42 5.90
C ASN A 39 24.43 -14.75 6.57
N ILE A 40 23.56 -13.77 6.64
CA ILE A 40 22.21 -13.89 7.17
C ILE A 40 21.25 -13.39 6.10
N ASP A 41 20.45 -14.28 5.57
CA ASP A 41 19.41 -13.96 4.58
C ASP A 41 18.08 -13.76 5.29
N ASN A 42 17.35 -12.70 4.91
CA ASN A 42 16.00 -12.44 5.37
C ASN A 42 15.08 -12.34 4.13
N PRO A 43 14.04 -13.17 4.02
CA PRO A 43 13.17 -13.18 2.86
C PRO A 43 12.28 -11.93 2.76
N SER A 44 12.13 -11.18 3.85
CA SER A 44 11.20 -10.03 3.88
C SER A 44 11.61 -8.99 4.91
N ASP A 45 12.33 -7.98 4.45
CA ASP A 45 12.68 -6.79 5.23
C ASP A 45 11.89 -5.58 4.74
N THR A 46 11.68 -4.62 5.64
CA THR A 46 11.00 -3.36 5.35
C THR A 46 11.97 -2.21 5.41
N ILE A 47 12.08 -1.46 4.31
CA ILE A 47 12.85 -0.23 4.21
C ILE A 47 11.87 0.94 4.09
N LEU A 48 12.11 2.02 4.82
CA LEU A 48 11.37 3.26 4.64
C LEU A 48 12.28 4.29 3.97
N PHE A 49 11.77 4.96 2.95
CA PHE A 49 12.45 6.04 2.28
C PHE A 49 11.56 7.29 2.25
N ALA A 50 12.03 8.37 2.87
CA ALA A 50 11.33 9.66 2.88
C ALA A 50 12.19 10.70 2.17
N MET A 51 11.68 11.29 1.10
CA MET A 51 12.35 12.37 0.40
C MET A 51 12.26 13.67 1.22
N ASN A 52 13.40 14.36 1.40
CA ASN A 52 13.49 15.67 2.06
C ASN A 52 13.75 16.79 1.05
N GLY A 53 13.21 16.64 -0.16
CA GLY A 53 13.43 17.51 -1.30
C GLY A 53 13.89 16.73 -2.52
N MET A 54 14.53 17.41 -3.48
CA MET A 54 14.89 16.82 -4.79
C MET A 54 16.27 16.15 -4.80
N GLU A 55 17.08 16.29 -3.74
CA GLU A 55 18.48 15.85 -3.73
C GLU A 55 18.86 15.03 -2.50
N SER A 56 17.97 14.91 -1.53
CA SER A 56 18.23 14.15 -0.31
C SER A 56 16.98 13.53 0.29
N GLY A 57 17.17 12.52 1.13
CA GLY A 57 16.11 11.85 1.84
C GLY A 57 16.60 11.10 3.07
N ASN A 58 15.66 10.54 3.81
CA ASN A 58 15.96 9.70 4.96
C ASN A 58 15.66 8.24 4.60
N ILE A 59 16.60 7.35 4.89
CA ILE A 59 16.45 5.91 4.69
C ILE A 59 16.44 5.25 6.06
N THR A 60 15.33 4.56 6.40
CA THR A 60 15.25 3.79 7.65
C THR A 60 15.42 2.31 7.33
N LEU A 61 16.45 1.70 7.90
CA LEU A 61 16.73 0.28 7.82
C LEU A 61 16.05 -0.48 8.97
N PRO A 62 15.63 -1.74 8.77
CA PRO A 62 15.01 -2.55 9.80
C PRO A 62 15.99 -2.91 10.92
N ALA A 63 15.46 -3.46 12.01
CA ALA A 63 16.29 -4.13 13.00
C ALA A 63 16.90 -5.39 12.40
N MET A 64 18.19 -5.58 12.58
CA MET A 64 18.94 -6.69 12.02
C MET A 64 19.34 -7.67 13.12
N LYS A 65 18.99 -8.94 12.96
CA LYS A 65 19.34 -10.02 13.89
C LYS A 65 20.60 -10.72 13.40
N GLY A 66 21.63 -10.75 14.23
CA GLY A 66 22.89 -11.41 13.96
C GLY A 66 23.49 -11.94 15.26
N MET A 67 24.82 -11.91 15.39
CA MET A 67 25.51 -12.18 16.68
C MET A 67 25.07 -11.19 17.77
N GLN A 68 24.73 -9.98 17.39
CA GLN A 68 24.03 -8.98 18.19
C GLN A 68 22.85 -8.43 17.40
N THR A 69 21.78 -8.06 18.10
CA THR A 69 20.67 -7.35 17.48
C THR A 69 21.03 -5.90 17.30
N ILE A 70 21.01 -5.42 16.06
CA ILE A 70 21.15 -4.00 15.71
C ILE A 70 19.75 -3.44 15.60
N PRO A 71 19.35 -2.44 16.40
CA PRO A 71 18.04 -1.83 16.27
C PRO A 71 17.84 -1.19 14.91
N SER A 72 16.59 -0.97 14.52
CA SER A 72 16.25 -0.13 13.37
C SER A 72 16.90 1.26 13.53
N PHE A 73 17.43 1.79 12.43
CA PHE A 73 18.05 3.11 12.42
C PHE A 73 17.79 3.86 11.13
N THR A 74 17.87 5.20 11.21
CA THR A 74 17.66 6.08 10.08
C THR A 74 18.96 6.73 9.65
N ILE A 75 19.26 6.65 8.36
CA ILE A 75 20.30 7.41 7.68
C ILE A 75 19.64 8.69 7.19
N SER A 76 19.93 9.81 7.85
CA SER A 76 19.34 11.11 7.54
C SER A 76 20.15 11.83 6.46
N GLY A 77 19.45 12.50 5.54
CA GLY A 77 20.06 13.34 4.52
C GLY A 77 20.88 12.57 3.47
N ALA A 78 20.55 11.28 3.23
CA ALA A 78 21.15 10.51 2.15
C ALA A 78 20.96 11.24 0.82
N LYS A 79 22.05 11.59 0.16
CA LYS A 79 22.03 12.33 -1.12
C LYS A 79 21.69 11.39 -2.27
N PHE A 80 20.92 11.92 -3.21
CA PHE A 80 20.59 11.21 -4.44
C PHE A 80 20.47 12.16 -5.63
N THR A 81 20.49 11.61 -6.82
CA THR A 81 20.16 12.30 -8.07
C THR A 81 18.97 11.62 -8.73
N LEU A 82 18.13 12.42 -9.38
CA LEU A 82 17.03 11.93 -10.19
C LEU A 82 17.46 11.94 -11.66
N GLY A 83 17.55 10.75 -12.27
CA GLY A 83 17.87 10.56 -13.68
C GLY A 83 16.67 10.77 -14.62
N GLU A 84 16.93 10.93 -15.93
CA GLU A 84 15.90 11.16 -16.96
C GLU A 84 14.88 9.99 -17.08
N ASN A 85 15.25 8.79 -16.67
CA ASN A 85 14.40 7.59 -16.73
C ASN A 85 13.61 7.33 -15.43
N HIS A 86 13.40 8.35 -14.61
CA HIS A 86 12.72 8.23 -13.30
C HIS A 86 13.43 7.26 -12.33
N VAL A 87 14.76 7.19 -12.43
CA VAL A 87 15.60 6.43 -11.49
C VAL A 87 16.26 7.39 -10.52
N VAL A 88 15.97 7.20 -9.24
CA VAL A 88 16.70 7.84 -8.13
C VAL A 88 17.98 7.04 -7.90
N THR A 89 19.13 7.68 -7.96
CA THR A 89 20.45 7.06 -7.74
C THR A 89 21.09 7.63 -6.49
N PHE A 90 21.37 6.76 -5.52
CA PHE A 90 22.19 7.06 -4.36
C PHE A 90 23.65 6.76 -4.75
N ALA A 91 24.41 7.81 -5.02
CA ALA A 91 25.87 7.67 -5.24
C ALA A 91 26.55 7.24 -3.94
N ASP A 92 27.67 6.55 -4.05
CA ASP A 92 28.42 6.09 -2.89
C ASP A 92 28.76 7.25 -1.95
N GLN A 93 28.36 7.12 -0.68
CA GLN A 93 28.47 8.15 0.33
C GLN A 93 28.63 7.56 1.74
N THR A 94 29.30 8.29 2.60
CA THR A 94 29.44 7.94 4.03
C THR A 94 28.29 8.56 4.84
N PHE A 95 28.01 8.00 6.01
CA PHE A 95 27.02 8.54 6.94
C PHE A 95 27.41 8.25 8.39
N SER A 96 26.76 8.93 9.32
CA SER A 96 26.86 8.65 10.75
C SER A 96 25.52 8.84 11.41
N THR A 97 25.14 7.90 12.28
CA THR A 97 23.91 7.98 13.08
C THR A 97 24.13 7.27 14.42
N LYS A 98 23.16 7.35 15.31
CA LYS A 98 23.20 6.71 16.63
C LYS A 98 21.93 5.94 16.88
N VAL A 99 22.04 4.86 17.66
CA VAL A 99 20.92 4.09 18.19
C VAL A 99 21.03 3.96 19.70
N LYS A 100 19.90 3.84 20.37
CA LYS A 100 19.87 3.54 21.82
C LYS A 100 19.63 2.05 22.04
N VAL A 101 20.45 1.44 22.88
CA VAL A 101 20.31 0.03 23.29
C VAL A 101 20.49 -0.02 24.78
N ASP A 102 19.47 -0.46 25.51
CA ASP A 102 19.46 -0.57 26.99
C ASP A 102 19.87 0.74 27.70
N GLY A 103 19.47 1.88 27.12
CA GLY A 103 19.78 3.22 27.63
C GLY A 103 21.11 3.81 27.12
N ASP A 104 22.01 3.02 26.58
CA ASP A 104 23.30 3.45 26.04
C ASP A 104 23.21 3.87 24.57
N GLU A 105 23.89 4.96 24.20
CA GLU A 105 24.07 5.34 22.80
C GLU A 105 25.18 4.50 22.15
N LYS A 106 24.85 3.90 21.00
CA LYS A 106 25.82 3.21 20.12
C LYS A 106 25.91 3.95 18.80
N ASN A 107 27.13 4.26 18.37
CA ASN A 107 27.36 4.89 17.07
C ASN A 107 27.20 3.85 15.95
N ILE A 108 26.64 4.30 14.82
CA ILE A 108 26.68 3.60 13.55
C ILE A 108 27.46 4.48 12.58
N THR A 109 28.61 4.00 12.15
CA THR A 109 29.49 4.71 11.21
C THR A 109 29.42 4.03 9.86
N GLY A 110 28.73 4.65 8.90
CA GLY A 110 28.60 4.16 7.54
C GLY A 110 29.79 4.52 6.68
N THR A 111 30.42 3.51 6.11
CA THR A 111 31.55 3.67 5.18
C THR A 111 31.10 3.75 3.73
N SER A 112 29.92 3.22 3.41
CA SER A 112 29.31 3.28 2.08
C SER A 112 27.79 3.17 2.21
N LEU A 113 27.08 3.96 1.43
CA LEU A 113 25.66 3.83 1.10
C LEU A 113 25.54 4.06 -0.40
N SER A 114 25.03 3.09 -1.13
CA SER A 114 24.76 3.21 -2.57
C SER A 114 23.50 2.45 -2.97
N GLY A 115 22.91 2.79 -4.12
CA GLY A 115 21.75 2.08 -4.62
C GLY A 115 20.90 2.86 -5.60
N THR A 116 19.76 2.30 -5.94
CA THR A 116 18.79 2.89 -6.88
C THR A 116 17.37 2.63 -6.46
N TYR A 117 16.50 3.60 -6.70
CA TYR A 117 15.06 3.39 -6.72
C TYR A 117 14.54 3.65 -8.13
N ASN A 118 14.04 2.62 -8.79
CA ASN A 118 13.45 2.70 -10.11
C ASN A 118 11.93 2.86 -9.98
N MET A 119 11.42 4.05 -10.36
CA MET A 119 9.98 4.35 -10.27
C MET A 119 9.15 3.63 -11.34
N ALA A 120 9.78 3.12 -12.42
CA ALA A 120 9.05 2.44 -13.48
C ALA A 120 8.55 1.05 -13.06
N ASP A 121 9.37 0.31 -12.29
CA ASP A 121 9.03 -1.01 -11.77
C ASP A 121 8.86 -1.03 -10.24
N ASN A 122 8.93 0.14 -9.62
CA ASN A 122 8.80 0.33 -8.18
C ASN A 122 9.83 -0.43 -7.33
N SER A 123 11.01 -0.74 -7.89
CA SER A 123 12.06 -1.49 -7.22
C SER A 123 13.08 -0.58 -6.54
N LEU A 124 13.46 -0.94 -5.31
CA LEU A 124 14.54 -0.35 -4.55
C LEU A 124 15.67 -1.38 -4.40
N SER A 125 16.89 -0.98 -4.72
CA SER A 125 18.10 -1.78 -4.44
C SER A 125 19.07 -0.91 -3.65
N LEU A 126 19.44 -1.35 -2.45
CA LEU A 126 20.39 -0.63 -1.59
C LEU A 126 21.50 -1.57 -1.12
N THR A 127 22.69 -1.01 -1.01
CA THR A 127 23.84 -1.61 -0.30
C THR A 127 24.37 -0.60 0.70
N VAL A 128 24.50 -1.02 1.95
CA VAL A 128 24.95 -0.19 3.07
C VAL A 128 26.06 -0.91 3.80
N MET A 129 27.23 -0.28 3.90
CA MET A 129 28.36 -0.79 4.66
C MET A 129 28.57 0.09 5.89
N PHE A 130 28.64 -0.52 7.07
CA PHE A 130 28.74 0.23 8.31
C PHE A 130 29.43 -0.57 9.44
N GLN A 131 29.88 0.16 10.45
CA GLN A 131 30.36 -0.38 11.72
C GLN A 131 29.38 -0.02 12.83
N TYR A 132 29.15 -0.95 13.74
CA TYR A 132 28.28 -0.78 14.90
C TYR A 132 29.06 -0.67 16.20
N GLY A 133 28.93 0.46 16.88
CA GLY A 133 29.62 0.72 18.14
C GLY A 133 31.17 0.69 17.99
N LYS A 134 31.79 -0.12 18.79
CA LYS A 134 33.27 -0.34 18.78
C LYS A 134 33.66 -1.64 18.08
N MET A 135 32.76 -2.27 17.33
CA MET A 135 33.09 -3.52 16.63
C MET A 135 34.16 -3.26 15.55
N PRO A 136 35.21 -4.06 15.49
CA PRO A 136 36.28 -3.85 14.53
C PRO A 136 35.90 -4.28 13.09
N MET A 137 34.78 -5.01 12.93
CA MET A 137 34.36 -5.55 11.66
C MET A 137 33.26 -4.67 11.03
N SER A 138 33.40 -4.45 9.74
CA SER A 138 32.35 -3.84 8.94
C SER A 138 31.26 -4.86 8.60
N MET A 139 30.04 -4.39 8.57
CA MET A 139 28.86 -5.14 8.14
C MET A 139 28.41 -4.61 6.80
N THR A 140 27.99 -5.50 5.91
CA THR A 140 27.33 -5.14 4.65
C THR A 140 25.89 -5.60 4.71
N TYR A 141 24.97 -4.66 4.55
CA TYR A 141 23.56 -4.93 4.39
C TYR A 141 23.15 -4.61 2.96
N SER A 142 22.56 -5.57 2.25
CA SER A 142 22.03 -5.39 0.92
C SER A 142 20.57 -5.81 0.87
N VAL A 143 19.74 -5.05 0.15
CA VAL A 143 18.31 -5.33 0.01
C VAL A 143 17.85 -5.03 -1.41
N LYS A 144 16.94 -5.88 -1.90
CA LYS A 144 16.14 -5.59 -3.09
C LYS A 144 14.67 -5.72 -2.70
N GLY A 145 13.96 -4.60 -2.71
CA GLY A 145 12.56 -4.52 -2.32
C GLY A 145 11.71 -3.81 -3.36
N TYR A 146 10.40 -3.91 -3.20
CA TYR A 146 9.41 -3.24 -4.04
C TYR A 146 8.50 -2.36 -3.19
N TYR A 147 8.08 -1.25 -3.78
CA TYR A 147 7.20 -0.29 -3.12
C TYR A 147 5.85 -0.93 -2.75
N VAL A 148 5.39 -0.63 -1.55
CA VAL A 148 4.09 -1.06 -1.04
C VAL A 148 3.17 0.15 -1.04
N LYS A 149 2.18 0.15 -1.93
CA LYS A 149 1.13 1.17 -1.98
C LYS A 149 0.07 0.86 -0.93
N ALA A 150 -0.15 1.78 0.00
CA ALA A 150 -1.28 1.72 0.91
C ALA A 150 -2.49 2.41 0.28
N VAL A 151 -3.66 1.76 0.31
CA VAL A 151 -4.93 2.32 -0.16
C VAL A 151 -5.98 2.20 0.94
N SER A 152 -6.61 3.31 1.28
CA SER A 152 -7.58 3.39 2.39
C SER A 152 -8.94 3.82 1.89
N ASN A 153 -9.99 3.07 2.27
CA ASN A 153 -11.37 3.40 1.95
C ASN A 153 -12.33 2.56 2.82
N PRO A 154 -13.62 2.89 2.88
CA PRO A 154 -14.61 2.00 3.48
C PRO A 154 -14.68 0.65 2.79
N ILE A 155 -14.99 -0.40 3.57
CA ILE A 155 -15.36 -1.72 3.05
C ILE A 155 -16.76 -2.10 3.49
N THR A 156 -17.43 -2.84 2.62
CA THR A 156 -18.67 -3.55 2.93
C THR A 156 -18.37 -5.04 2.99
N VAL A 157 -18.77 -5.69 4.08
CA VAL A 157 -18.57 -7.13 4.30
C VAL A 157 -19.93 -7.81 4.40
N THR A 158 -20.17 -8.78 3.53
CA THR A 158 -21.42 -9.58 3.54
C THR A 158 -21.10 -10.99 3.99
N VAL A 159 -21.82 -11.47 5.00
CA VAL A 159 -21.70 -12.83 5.56
C VAL A 159 -22.93 -13.63 5.17
N GLY A 160 -22.72 -14.79 4.52
CA GLY A 160 -23.77 -15.70 4.09
C GLY A 160 -24.77 -15.08 3.09
N GLY A 161 -24.41 -13.98 2.43
CA GLY A 161 -25.29 -13.25 1.50
C GLY A 161 -26.44 -12.50 2.19
N GLN A 162 -26.52 -12.47 3.52
CA GLN A 162 -27.66 -11.93 4.27
C GLN A 162 -27.28 -10.83 5.26
N PHE A 163 -26.14 -10.94 5.94
CA PHE A 163 -25.70 -10.00 6.97
C PHE A 163 -24.65 -9.08 6.40
N THR A 164 -24.88 -7.77 6.48
CA THR A 164 -23.97 -6.75 5.95
C THR A 164 -23.39 -5.92 7.07
N TYR A 165 -22.07 -5.73 7.05
CA TYR A 165 -21.28 -4.93 7.97
C TYR A 165 -20.45 -3.92 7.20
N ASN A 166 -20.28 -2.73 7.73
CA ASN A 166 -19.48 -1.68 7.15
C ASN A 166 -18.33 -1.31 8.08
N ASN A 167 -17.15 -1.08 7.52
CA ASN A 167 -16.02 -0.49 8.21
C ASN A 167 -15.61 0.76 7.43
N ASP A 168 -15.58 1.91 8.12
CA ASP A 168 -15.46 3.23 7.49
C ASP A 168 -14.10 3.50 6.90
N ASN A 169 -13.05 2.89 7.43
CA ASN A 169 -11.69 3.13 6.96
C ASN A 169 -10.80 1.90 7.21
N VAL A 170 -10.52 1.15 6.16
CA VAL A 170 -9.56 0.06 6.18
C VAL A 170 -8.44 0.32 5.16
N THR A 171 -7.23 -0.12 5.47
CA THR A 171 -6.07 0.11 4.62
C THR A 171 -5.53 -1.22 4.10
N TYR A 172 -5.69 -1.44 2.80
CA TYR A 172 -5.02 -2.51 2.09
C TYR A 172 -3.60 -2.09 1.73
N GLU A 173 -2.64 -3.01 1.79
CA GLU A 173 -1.29 -2.80 1.28
C GLU A 173 -1.10 -3.66 0.02
N LEU A 174 -0.64 -3.03 -1.05
CA LEU A 174 -0.44 -3.65 -2.35
C LEU A 174 1.02 -3.52 -2.77
N ARG A 175 1.67 -4.65 -3.08
CA ARG A 175 3.04 -4.71 -3.56
C ARG A 175 3.09 -5.31 -4.95
N ARG A 176 3.29 -4.46 -5.97
CA ARG A 176 3.47 -4.89 -7.35
C ARG A 176 4.95 -5.12 -7.64
N TYR A 177 5.28 -6.22 -8.29
CA TYR A 177 6.65 -6.60 -8.61
C TYR A 177 6.70 -7.49 -9.85
N LYS A 178 7.91 -7.60 -10.44
CA LYS A 178 8.18 -8.55 -11.52
C LYS A 178 8.80 -9.83 -10.97
N ASP A 179 8.30 -10.97 -11.41
CA ASP A 179 8.88 -12.28 -11.22
C ASP A 179 9.17 -12.88 -12.60
N GLY A 180 10.43 -12.74 -13.04
CA GLY A 180 10.81 -12.90 -14.45
C GLY A 180 10.10 -11.87 -15.33
N GLU A 181 9.38 -12.34 -16.34
CA GLU A 181 8.58 -11.48 -17.24
C GLU A 181 7.17 -11.21 -16.73
N THR A 182 6.76 -11.88 -15.66
CA THR A 182 5.38 -11.80 -15.14
C THR A 182 5.24 -10.68 -14.12
N ASP A 183 4.28 -9.77 -14.35
CA ASP A 183 3.83 -8.82 -13.34
C ASP A 183 2.98 -9.53 -12.29
N LYS A 184 3.38 -9.41 -11.04
CA LYS A 184 2.67 -9.98 -9.89
C LYS A 184 2.26 -8.91 -8.89
N LEU A 185 1.22 -9.20 -8.15
CA LEU A 185 0.69 -8.34 -7.09
C LEU A 185 0.53 -9.16 -5.80
N ASP A 186 1.11 -8.69 -4.70
CA ASP A 186 0.76 -9.17 -3.36
C ASP A 186 -0.24 -8.21 -2.73
N VAL A 187 -1.21 -8.75 -2.02
CA VAL A 187 -2.25 -7.98 -1.33
C VAL A 187 -2.28 -8.37 0.13
N THR A 188 -1.98 -7.42 1.00
CA THR A 188 -2.22 -7.58 2.43
C THR A 188 -3.63 -7.11 2.76
N VAL A 189 -4.48 -8.06 3.11
CA VAL A 189 -5.83 -7.81 3.61
C VAL A 189 -5.72 -7.27 5.03
N PRO A 190 -6.32 -6.12 5.36
CA PRO A 190 -6.23 -5.55 6.70
C PRO A 190 -7.04 -6.35 7.72
N SER A 191 -6.75 -6.16 9.01
CA SER A 191 -7.65 -6.56 10.07
C SER A 191 -8.86 -5.62 10.13
N TYR A 192 -10.06 -6.18 10.31
CA TYR A 192 -11.29 -5.41 10.51
C TYR A 192 -12.28 -6.15 11.40
N THR A 193 -13.19 -5.39 12.02
CA THR A 193 -14.16 -5.93 12.97
C THR A 193 -15.58 -5.86 12.42
N LEU A 194 -16.31 -6.96 12.51
CA LEU A 194 -17.75 -7.04 12.29
C LEU A 194 -18.43 -6.85 13.67
N ALA A 195 -18.91 -5.65 13.92
CA ALA A 195 -19.49 -5.30 15.20
C ALA A 195 -20.93 -5.81 15.36
N ASN A 196 -21.31 -6.14 16.58
CA ASN A 196 -22.69 -6.51 16.95
C ASN A 196 -23.23 -7.73 16.18
N THR A 197 -22.38 -8.71 15.90
CA THR A 197 -22.87 -9.98 15.34
C THR A 197 -23.59 -10.82 16.40
N ILE A 198 -24.24 -11.90 16.01
CA ILE A 198 -24.86 -12.85 16.96
C ILE A 198 -23.82 -13.51 17.90
N MET A 199 -22.56 -13.50 17.54
CA MET A 199 -21.43 -14.02 18.32
C MET A 199 -20.68 -12.92 19.08
N GLY A 200 -21.18 -11.67 19.08
CA GLY A 200 -20.50 -10.50 19.58
C GLY A 200 -19.69 -9.80 18.48
N ASP A 201 -18.65 -9.08 18.86
CA ASP A 201 -17.76 -8.40 17.92
C ASP A 201 -16.72 -9.40 17.39
N LEU A 202 -16.73 -9.61 16.08
CA LEU A 202 -15.82 -10.54 15.41
C LEU A 202 -14.72 -9.76 14.70
N THR A 203 -13.46 -9.96 15.11
CA THR A 203 -12.31 -9.38 14.42
C THR A 203 -11.63 -10.42 13.55
N LEU A 204 -11.54 -10.11 12.27
CA LEU A 204 -10.79 -10.87 11.27
C LEU A 204 -9.39 -10.27 11.18
N GLY A 205 -8.36 -11.07 11.47
CA GLY A 205 -6.97 -10.63 11.46
C GLY A 205 -6.44 -10.40 10.05
N SER A 206 -5.32 -9.70 9.95
CA SER A 206 -4.66 -9.43 8.68
C SER A 206 -3.95 -10.66 8.14
N TYR A 207 -3.92 -10.81 6.80
CA TYR A 207 -3.15 -11.84 6.09
C TYR A 207 -2.73 -11.33 4.71
N THR A 208 -1.75 -11.99 4.08
CA THR A 208 -1.25 -11.57 2.76
C THR A 208 -1.46 -12.68 1.73
N VAL A 209 -2.20 -12.36 0.67
CA VAL A 209 -2.29 -13.19 -0.52
C VAL A 209 -1.21 -12.76 -1.49
N LYS A 210 -0.33 -13.70 -1.88
CA LYS A 210 0.85 -13.40 -2.71
C LYS A 210 0.65 -13.85 -4.15
N GLY A 211 1.29 -13.11 -5.07
CA GLY A 211 1.46 -13.53 -6.45
C GLY A 211 0.18 -13.57 -7.28
N LEU A 212 -0.75 -12.63 -7.06
CA LEU A 212 -1.85 -12.40 -7.98
C LEU A 212 -1.28 -12.08 -9.37
N VAL A 213 -1.86 -12.63 -10.41
CA VAL A 213 -1.53 -12.33 -11.80
C VAL A 213 -2.72 -11.67 -12.48
N TYR A 214 -2.44 -10.89 -13.55
CA TYR A 214 -3.52 -10.29 -14.31
C TYR A 214 -4.30 -11.37 -15.07
N ASP A 215 -5.61 -11.40 -14.89
CA ASP A 215 -6.54 -12.31 -15.54
C ASP A 215 -7.47 -11.48 -16.45
N GLU A 216 -7.36 -11.68 -17.76
CA GLU A 216 -8.15 -10.99 -18.78
C GLU A 216 -9.66 -11.24 -18.61
N ALA A 217 -10.05 -12.46 -18.21
CA ALA A 217 -11.47 -12.82 -18.05
C ALA A 217 -12.09 -12.13 -16.83
N GLN A 218 -11.30 -11.89 -15.78
CA GLN A 218 -11.73 -11.16 -14.58
C GLN A 218 -11.52 -9.63 -14.73
N GLY A 219 -10.70 -9.21 -15.69
CA GLY A 219 -10.33 -7.82 -15.90
C GLY A 219 -9.56 -7.20 -14.73
N GLY A 220 -8.65 -7.96 -14.11
CA GLY A 220 -7.87 -7.51 -12.97
C GLY A 220 -6.86 -8.53 -12.46
N TYR A 221 -6.10 -8.17 -11.42
CA TYR A 221 -5.20 -9.10 -10.74
C TYR A 221 -6.03 -10.06 -9.88
N TYR A 222 -5.92 -11.35 -10.17
CA TYR A 222 -6.73 -12.39 -9.55
C TYR A 222 -5.88 -13.51 -8.96
N ARG A 223 -6.34 -14.09 -7.87
CA ARG A 223 -5.82 -15.34 -7.32
C ARG A 223 -6.89 -16.12 -6.57
N ASP A 224 -6.99 -17.42 -6.86
CA ASP A 224 -7.60 -18.41 -5.99
C ASP A 224 -6.52 -18.91 -5.02
N TYR A 225 -6.70 -18.68 -3.72
CA TYR A 225 -5.71 -19.00 -2.68
C TYR A 225 -6.15 -20.10 -1.71
N LYS A 226 -7.21 -20.86 -2.05
CA LYS A 226 -7.78 -21.89 -1.18
C LYS A 226 -6.78 -23.00 -0.78
N ASN A 227 -5.74 -23.23 -1.59
CA ASN A 227 -4.71 -24.24 -1.35
C ASN A 227 -3.34 -23.66 -0.96
N ASP A 228 -3.27 -22.37 -0.66
CA ASP A 228 -2.00 -21.69 -0.33
C ASP A 228 -1.56 -21.92 1.13
N GLY A 229 -2.36 -22.62 1.94
CA GLY A 229 -2.07 -22.85 3.36
C GLY A 229 -2.07 -21.59 4.21
N LEU A 230 -2.74 -20.53 3.75
CA LEU A 230 -2.86 -19.30 4.49
C LEU A 230 -3.69 -19.48 5.75
N LYS A 231 -3.26 -18.79 6.81
CA LYS A 231 -3.99 -18.69 8.07
C LYS A 231 -4.26 -17.23 8.39
N PHE A 232 -5.31 -17.00 9.16
CA PHE A 232 -5.56 -15.69 9.73
C PHE A 232 -6.06 -15.83 11.16
N HIS A 233 -5.77 -14.82 11.94
CA HIS A 233 -6.18 -14.75 13.34
C HIS A 233 -7.64 -14.31 13.43
N PHE A 234 -8.40 -14.94 14.32
CA PHE A 234 -9.80 -14.62 14.50
C PHE A 234 -10.12 -14.49 15.98
N THR A 235 -10.74 -13.37 16.36
CA THR A 235 -11.22 -13.16 17.73
C THR A 235 -12.71 -12.86 17.76
N ALA A 236 -13.39 -13.33 18.83
CA ALA A 236 -14.77 -12.98 19.13
C ALA A 236 -14.86 -12.43 20.55
N VAL A 237 -15.53 -11.29 20.73
CA VAL A 237 -15.75 -10.65 22.03
C VAL A 237 -17.24 -10.47 22.26
N GLN A 238 -17.80 -11.10 23.29
CA GLN A 238 -19.21 -11.01 23.65
C GLN A 238 -19.36 -10.59 25.12
N GLY A 239 -20.10 -9.53 25.37
CA GLY A 239 -20.29 -8.99 26.71
C GLY A 239 -18.98 -8.61 27.42
N GLY A 240 -17.98 -8.13 26.65
CA GLY A 240 -16.66 -7.74 27.14
C GLY A 240 -15.73 -8.93 27.46
N LYS A 241 -16.13 -10.16 27.13
CA LYS A 241 -15.30 -11.36 27.31
C LYS A 241 -14.90 -11.93 25.97
N THR A 242 -13.62 -12.26 25.82
CA THR A 242 -13.13 -13.00 24.67
C THR A 242 -13.65 -14.42 24.72
N THR A 243 -14.46 -14.80 23.74
CA THR A 243 -15.06 -16.12 23.62
C THR A 243 -14.31 -17.00 22.61
N MET A 244 -13.53 -16.37 21.71
CA MET A 244 -12.73 -17.03 20.70
C MET A 244 -11.47 -16.22 20.42
N ASP A 245 -10.30 -16.87 20.31
CA ASP A 245 -9.00 -16.25 20.08
C ASP A 245 -8.05 -17.32 19.53
N LYS A 246 -8.01 -17.48 18.21
CA LYS A 246 -7.14 -18.49 17.55
C LYS A 246 -6.99 -18.26 16.05
N ASP A 247 -6.00 -18.96 15.48
CA ASP A 247 -5.78 -19.02 14.05
C ASP A 247 -6.70 -20.03 13.37
N TYR A 248 -7.14 -19.70 12.17
CA TYR A 248 -7.98 -20.53 11.32
C TYR A 248 -7.37 -20.67 9.94
N ASP A 249 -7.59 -21.84 9.35
CA ASP A 249 -7.33 -22.11 7.94
C ASP A 249 -8.53 -21.67 7.10
N PHE A 250 -8.30 -21.34 5.85
CA PHE A 250 -9.37 -21.15 4.86
C PHE A 250 -9.92 -22.52 4.42
N ALA A 251 -11.21 -22.59 4.13
CA ALA A 251 -11.86 -23.80 3.66
C ALA A 251 -11.34 -24.19 2.27
N THR A 252 -10.79 -25.40 2.12
CA THR A 252 -10.17 -25.84 0.87
C THR A 252 -11.18 -26.30 -0.20
N ASP A 253 -12.42 -26.57 0.21
CA ASP A 253 -13.53 -27.00 -0.66
C ASP A 253 -14.45 -25.85 -1.07
N LYS A 254 -14.11 -24.61 -0.71
CA LYS A 254 -14.89 -23.40 -0.98
C LYS A 254 -14.08 -22.39 -1.78
N ASP A 255 -14.78 -21.38 -2.26
CA ASP A 255 -14.15 -20.27 -2.97
C ASP A 255 -13.39 -19.38 -1.99
N ASN A 256 -12.08 -19.28 -2.21
CA ASN A 256 -11.21 -18.36 -1.50
C ASN A 256 -10.37 -17.64 -2.53
N ASN A 257 -10.84 -16.47 -2.97
CA ASN A 257 -10.20 -15.74 -4.03
C ASN A 257 -10.23 -14.23 -3.77
N ILE A 258 -9.28 -13.54 -4.39
CA ILE A 258 -9.18 -12.11 -4.35
C ILE A 258 -9.00 -11.55 -5.76
N LEU A 259 -9.73 -10.48 -6.06
CA LEU A 259 -9.68 -9.74 -7.32
C LEU A 259 -9.39 -8.28 -7.03
N VAL A 260 -8.35 -7.73 -7.65
CA VAL A 260 -7.99 -6.31 -7.59
C VAL A 260 -8.11 -5.69 -8.96
N LYS A 261 -8.94 -4.68 -9.09
CA LYS A 261 -9.11 -3.91 -10.33
C LYS A 261 -8.47 -2.53 -10.19
N TYR A 262 -7.92 -2.07 -11.30
CA TYR A 262 -7.31 -0.74 -11.42
C TYR A 262 -8.05 0.08 -12.47
N GLU A 263 -8.13 1.38 -12.24
CA GLU A 263 -8.49 2.38 -13.23
C GLU A 263 -7.31 3.35 -13.36
N GLY A 264 -6.60 3.23 -14.47
CA GLY A 264 -5.28 3.87 -14.61
C GLY A 264 -4.29 3.31 -13.58
N ASN A 265 -3.77 4.18 -12.69
CA ASN A 265 -2.82 3.80 -11.64
C ASN A 265 -3.49 3.63 -10.26
N ASP A 266 -4.78 3.84 -10.16
CA ASP A 266 -5.52 3.77 -8.91
C ASP A 266 -6.31 2.48 -8.79
N VAL A 267 -6.39 1.97 -7.56
CA VAL A 267 -7.21 0.79 -7.24
C VAL A 267 -8.67 1.20 -7.29
N SER A 268 -9.42 0.66 -8.23
CA SER A 268 -10.86 0.92 -8.35
C SER A 268 -11.70 0.00 -7.47
N SER A 269 -11.27 -1.25 -7.27
CA SER A 269 -11.93 -2.16 -6.33
C SER A 269 -11.02 -3.29 -5.88
N ILE A 270 -11.30 -3.82 -4.68
CA ILE A 270 -10.78 -5.10 -4.20
C ILE A 270 -11.96 -5.92 -3.72
N VAL A 271 -12.17 -7.07 -4.33
CA VAL A 271 -13.20 -8.03 -3.92
C VAL A 271 -12.50 -9.26 -3.38
N ASN A 272 -12.78 -9.61 -2.13
CA ASN A 272 -12.21 -10.77 -1.48
C ASN A 272 -13.34 -11.70 -1.00
N THR A 273 -13.42 -12.89 -1.59
CA THR A 273 -14.39 -13.93 -1.25
C THR A 273 -13.66 -15.04 -0.51
N PHE A 274 -14.16 -15.41 0.65
CA PHE A 274 -13.53 -16.47 1.45
C PHE A 274 -14.49 -17.16 2.40
N GLN A 275 -14.12 -18.34 2.83
CA GLN A 275 -14.80 -19.09 3.87
C GLN A 275 -13.78 -19.68 4.84
N VAL A 276 -14.09 -19.58 6.12
CA VAL A 276 -13.20 -19.93 7.22
C VAL A 276 -13.49 -21.35 7.68
N GLY A 277 -12.52 -22.25 7.54
CA GLY A 277 -12.58 -23.61 8.06
C GLY A 277 -13.91 -24.29 7.77
N THR A 278 -14.57 -24.76 8.82
CA THR A 278 -15.89 -25.41 8.74
C THR A 278 -17.06 -24.46 8.99
N MET A 279 -16.85 -23.14 9.00
CA MET A 279 -17.93 -22.17 9.17
C MET A 279 -18.98 -22.33 8.04
N PRO A 280 -20.29 -22.25 8.37
CA PRO A 280 -21.35 -22.51 7.38
C PRO A 280 -21.54 -21.37 6.38
N PHE A 281 -20.92 -20.19 6.61
CA PHE A 281 -21.15 -19.00 5.83
C PHE A 281 -19.88 -18.54 5.11
N GLY A 282 -20.01 -18.29 3.80
CA GLY A 282 -19.01 -17.56 3.04
C GLY A 282 -19.04 -16.07 3.37
N ILE A 283 -17.90 -15.41 3.22
CA ILE A 283 -17.72 -13.99 3.47
C ILE A 283 -17.26 -13.34 2.18
N VAL A 284 -17.87 -12.20 1.84
CA VAL A 284 -17.45 -11.36 0.72
C VAL A 284 -17.16 -9.97 1.26
N SER A 285 -15.93 -9.50 1.11
CA SER A 285 -15.57 -8.11 1.40
C SER A 285 -15.33 -7.34 0.11
N VAL A 286 -15.92 -6.15 0.03
CA VAL A 286 -15.83 -5.25 -1.12
C VAL A 286 -15.25 -3.93 -0.66
N PHE A 287 -14.04 -3.64 -1.15
CA PHE A 287 -13.42 -2.33 -1.07
C PHE A 287 -13.67 -1.61 -2.40
N SER A 288 -14.27 -0.43 -2.33
CA SER A 288 -14.47 0.42 -3.50
C SER A 288 -13.49 1.58 -3.42
N GLY A 289 -12.53 1.63 -4.34
CA GLY A 289 -11.56 2.72 -4.42
C GLY A 289 -12.28 4.06 -4.63
N ALA A 290 -11.68 5.13 -4.13
CA ALA A 290 -12.13 6.47 -4.50
C ALA A 290 -11.82 6.65 -5.99
N THR A 291 -12.81 6.50 -6.85
CA THR A 291 -12.69 6.93 -8.24
C THR A 291 -12.57 8.45 -8.24
N THR A 292 -11.35 8.95 -8.36
CA THR A 292 -11.11 10.38 -8.64
C THR A 292 -11.46 10.71 -10.10
N SER A 293 -11.93 9.72 -10.86
CA SER A 293 -12.31 9.93 -12.24
C SER A 293 -13.66 10.62 -12.34
N ILE A 294 -13.67 11.74 -13.05
CA ILE A 294 -14.86 12.47 -13.51
C ILE A 294 -15.60 11.63 -14.59
N ASN A 295 -15.85 10.36 -14.33
CA ASN A 295 -16.45 9.45 -15.31
C ASN A 295 -17.97 9.32 -15.20
N ASP A 296 -18.61 10.01 -14.25
CA ASP A 296 -20.08 10.11 -14.20
C ASP A 296 -20.58 11.46 -14.73
N ILE A 297 -20.17 11.84 -15.95
CA ILE A 297 -20.98 12.77 -16.75
C ILE A 297 -21.99 11.93 -17.50
N THR A 298 -23.02 11.49 -16.83
CA THR A 298 -24.19 10.93 -17.49
C THR A 298 -24.91 12.07 -18.23
N THR A 299 -24.77 12.10 -19.55
CA THR A 299 -25.69 12.84 -20.41
C THR A 299 -27.01 12.06 -20.48
N THR A 300 -27.87 12.21 -19.50
CA THR A 300 -29.23 11.68 -19.57
C THR A 300 -30.13 12.67 -20.31
N PRO A 301 -30.94 12.22 -21.31
CA PRO A 301 -31.99 13.04 -21.87
C PRO A 301 -33.04 13.35 -20.79
N HIS A 302 -33.60 14.55 -20.84
CA HIS A 302 -34.58 15.09 -19.92
C HIS A 302 -35.69 14.08 -19.54
N GLN A 303 -35.68 13.60 -18.30
CA GLN A 303 -36.88 13.12 -17.66
C GLN A 303 -37.43 14.22 -16.76
N HIS A 304 -38.66 14.64 -17.04
CA HIS A 304 -39.46 15.50 -16.16
C HIS A 304 -39.75 14.77 -14.86
N ILE A 305 -39.10 15.22 -13.77
CA ILE A 305 -39.47 14.79 -12.43
C ILE A 305 -40.18 15.95 -11.77
N ASN A 306 -41.48 15.81 -11.53
CA ASN A 306 -42.23 16.68 -10.63
C ASN A 306 -41.87 16.34 -9.19
N ALA A 307 -40.80 16.95 -8.67
CA ALA A 307 -40.44 16.94 -7.26
C ALA A 307 -39.81 18.31 -6.93
N THR A 308 -40.05 18.81 -5.75
CA THR A 308 -39.52 20.07 -5.21
C THR A 308 -38.08 20.27 -5.64
N PRO A 309 -37.67 21.42 -6.23
CA PRO A 309 -36.35 21.56 -6.83
C PRO A 309 -35.27 21.39 -5.77
N ALA A 310 -34.49 20.33 -5.88
CA ALA A 310 -33.30 20.13 -5.04
C ALA A 310 -32.32 21.29 -5.26
N ALA A 311 -31.72 21.79 -4.19
CA ALA A 311 -30.74 22.87 -4.27
C ALA A 311 -29.58 22.49 -5.19
N GLN A 312 -29.21 23.37 -6.10
CA GLN A 312 -28.20 23.16 -7.13
C GLN A 312 -27.01 24.06 -6.88
N TYR A 313 -25.82 23.54 -7.06
CA TYR A 313 -24.57 24.26 -6.80
C TYR A 313 -23.63 24.18 -8.01
N ASN A 314 -22.82 25.20 -8.26
CA ASN A 314 -21.72 25.13 -9.22
C ASN A 314 -20.50 24.44 -8.59
N LEU A 315 -19.41 24.27 -9.36
CA LEU A 315 -18.17 23.68 -8.85
C LEU A 315 -17.49 24.48 -7.73
N ALA A 316 -17.80 25.77 -7.60
CA ALA A 316 -17.33 26.62 -6.52
C ALA A 316 -18.20 26.54 -5.25
N GLY A 317 -19.21 25.65 -5.22
CA GLY A 317 -20.14 25.47 -4.09
C GLY A 317 -21.20 26.59 -3.97
N GLN A 318 -21.33 27.47 -4.95
CA GLN A 318 -22.35 28.52 -4.96
C GLN A 318 -23.67 27.96 -5.48
N ARG A 319 -24.77 28.31 -4.82
CA ARG A 319 -26.12 27.94 -5.26
C ARG A 319 -26.45 28.62 -6.59
N VAL A 320 -26.93 27.85 -7.56
CA VAL A 320 -27.24 28.31 -8.91
C VAL A 320 -28.70 28.01 -9.25
N ASP A 321 -29.26 28.80 -10.17
CA ASP A 321 -30.60 28.64 -10.66
C ASP A 321 -30.69 27.69 -11.89
N ASN A 322 -31.91 27.52 -12.40
CA ASN A 322 -32.13 26.64 -13.53
C ASN A 322 -31.58 27.14 -14.87
N ASN A 323 -31.15 28.41 -14.96
CA ASN A 323 -30.60 29.02 -16.17
C ASN A 323 -29.08 29.00 -16.20
N TYR A 324 -28.43 28.54 -15.12
CA TYR A 324 -26.97 28.44 -15.07
C TYR A 324 -26.46 27.42 -16.11
N LYS A 325 -25.50 27.87 -16.93
CA LYS A 325 -24.81 27.02 -17.91
C LYS A 325 -23.45 26.60 -17.38
N GLY A 326 -23.14 25.34 -17.47
CA GLY A 326 -21.93 24.76 -16.92
C GLY A 326 -22.19 23.52 -16.07
N ILE A 327 -21.22 23.12 -15.25
CA ILE A 327 -21.38 21.96 -14.39
C ILE A 327 -22.16 22.35 -13.14
N VAL A 328 -23.28 21.66 -12.88
CA VAL A 328 -24.10 21.80 -11.68
C VAL A 328 -24.07 20.53 -10.85
N ILE A 329 -24.09 20.68 -9.53
CA ILE A 329 -24.14 19.58 -8.55
C ILE A 329 -25.54 19.58 -7.95
N VAL A 330 -26.26 18.46 -8.07
CA VAL A 330 -27.59 18.23 -7.52
C VAL A 330 -27.58 16.89 -6.79
N ASN A 331 -27.93 16.89 -5.50
CA ASN A 331 -27.91 15.67 -4.67
C ASN A 331 -26.59 14.89 -4.76
N GLY A 332 -25.46 15.61 -4.75
CA GLY A 332 -24.13 15.02 -4.85
C GLY A 332 -23.70 14.53 -6.23
N LYS A 333 -24.57 14.62 -7.25
CA LYS A 333 -24.28 14.23 -8.64
C LYS A 333 -23.99 15.44 -9.51
N LYS A 334 -23.05 15.32 -10.45
CA LYS A 334 -22.62 16.39 -11.38
C LYS A 334 -23.37 16.26 -12.71
N TYR A 335 -23.87 17.38 -13.23
CA TYR A 335 -24.57 17.46 -14.51
C TYR A 335 -23.99 18.61 -15.34
N LEU A 336 -23.83 18.41 -16.65
CA LEU A 336 -23.46 19.50 -17.57
C LEU A 336 -24.73 20.10 -18.16
N ARG A 337 -24.96 21.42 -17.92
CA ARG A 337 -26.00 22.20 -18.58
C ARG A 337 -25.41 23.01 -19.73
N LYS A 338 -25.98 22.88 -20.90
CA LYS A 338 -25.62 23.59 -22.13
C LYS A 338 -26.41 24.89 -22.29
#